data_a9a34fc4d23de54467d041e3bc94bb67
#
_entry.id   a9a34fc4d23de54467d041e3bc94bb67
#
_cell.length_a   1.000
_cell.length_b   1.000
_cell.length_c   1.000
_cell.angle_alpha   90.00
_cell.angle_beta   90.00
_cell.angle_gamma   90.00
#
_symmetry.space_group_name_H-M   'P 1'
#
loop_
_entity.id
_entity.type
_entity.pdbx_description
1 polymer ?
#
loop_
_entity_poly.entity_id
_entity_poly.type
_entity_poly.pdbx_seq_one_letter_code
_entity_poly.pdbx_strand_id
1 'polypeptide(L)'
;MGRKVKKTESSRNIRPLKTAKEINAMKRALQFGTGTVTGQNRNGLRNAMIFVFGINTGLRISDIVKAKVSDIEDGEWYNLVETKTHKNRHAYIGNISQDLENYIDQMRLKPSDWLFPSRKGEGHIEGKSFYKDLKRAARQCEIDPSTVGTHTLRKTFGYHYIKSATTSAGDPDPRALYKLQKMLNHSSPTTTLRYIGLEDESMEEDLRSFRLG
;
A
#
# COMPACT_ATOMS: atom_id res chain seq x y z
N MET A 1 34.75 -14.84 -0.16
CA MET A 1 33.52 -15.46 0.35
C MET A 1 32.68 -14.39 1.09
N GLY A 2 31.76 -13.72 0.42
CA GLY A 2 30.92 -12.66 0.99
C GLY A 2 29.69 -13.25 1.66
N ARG A 3 29.55 -13.04 2.96
CA ARG A 3 28.41 -13.46 3.77
C ARG A 3 27.13 -12.73 3.31
N LYS A 4 26.17 -13.44 2.70
CA LYS A 4 24.82 -12.94 2.48
C LYS A 4 24.16 -12.67 3.83
N VAL A 5 24.04 -11.42 4.21
CA VAL A 5 23.33 -10.99 5.41
C VAL A 5 21.83 -11.34 5.25
N LYS A 6 21.29 -12.07 6.20
CA LYS A 6 19.90 -12.52 6.29
C LYS A 6 18.95 -11.31 6.29
N LYS A 7 18.24 -11.12 5.20
CA LYS A 7 17.23 -10.07 4.97
C LYS A 7 15.81 -10.50 5.40
N THR A 8 15.67 -11.45 6.32
CA THR A 8 14.42 -12.21 6.52
C THR A 8 13.61 -11.83 7.75
N GLU A 9 14.11 -11.01 8.69
CA GLU A 9 13.33 -10.66 9.91
C GLU A 9 12.49 -9.38 9.75
N SER A 10 12.92 -8.43 8.94
CA SER A 10 12.27 -7.11 8.83
C SER A 10 10.89 -7.13 8.14
N SER A 11 10.54 -8.15 7.35
CA SER A 11 9.25 -8.21 6.65
C SER A 11 8.16 -8.96 7.41
N ARG A 12 8.50 -9.77 8.41
CA ARG A 12 7.55 -10.57 9.18
C ARG A 12 6.71 -9.71 10.14
N ASN A 13 7.27 -8.63 10.66
CA ASN A 13 6.59 -7.74 11.61
C ASN A 13 5.74 -6.66 10.95
N ILE A 14 5.78 -6.52 9.62
CA ILE A 14 4.99 -5.51 8.92
C ILE A 14 3.52 -5.91 8.92
N ARG A 15 2.65 -5.01 9.42
CA ARG A 15 1.21 -5.25 9.52
C ARG A 15 0.39 -4.39 8.56
N PRO A 16 -0.88 -4.76 8.26
CA PRO A 16 -1.85 -3.87 7.63
C PRO A 16 -2.28 -2.76 8.60
N LEU A 17 -2.81 -1.66 8.06
CA LEU A 17 -3.61 -0.69 8.80
C LEU A 17 -5.05 -1.20 8.80
N LYS A 18 -5.57 -1.53 9.98
CA LYS A 18 -6.85 -2.27 10.11
C LYS A 18 -8.06 -1.36 10.25
N THR A 19 -7.86 -0.10 10.63
CA THR A 19 -8.95 0.83 10.89
C THR A 19 -8.91 2.07 9.99
N ALA A 20 -10.08 2.64 9.70
CA ALA A 20 -10.19 3.90 8.99
C ALA A 20 -9.45 5.03 9.74
N LYS A 21 -9.42 4.99 11.08
CA LYS A 21 -8.67 5.94 11.92
C LYS A 21 -7.17 5.91 11.60
N GLU A 22 -6.56 4.72 11.58
CA GLU A 22 -5.14 4.56 11.22
C GLU A 22 -4.85 5.02 9.80
N ILE A 23 -5.69 4.63 8.83
CA ILE A 23 -5.54 5.01 7.42
C ILE A 23 -5.60 6.52 7.26
N ASN A 24 -6.60 7.18 7.85
CA ASN A 24 -6.77 8.62 7.75
C ASN A 24 -5.65 9.38 8.46
N ALA A 25 -5.20 8.91 9.64
CA ALA A 25 -4.08 9.48 10.36
C ALA A 25 -2.79 9.41 9.52
N MET A 26 -2.48 8.25 8.94
CA MET A 26 -1.30 8.06 8.09
C MET A 26 -1.37 8.92 6.81
N LYS A 27 -2.53 9.00 6.13
CA LYS A 27 -2.73 9.87 4.96
C LYS A 27 -2.41 11.33 5.32
N ARG A 28 -2.98 11.84 6.43
CA ARG A 28 -2.76 13.20 6.91
C ARG A 28 -1.29 13.46 7.28
N ALA A 29 -0.66 12.55 8.02
CA ALA A 29 0.73 12.68 8.43
C ALA A 29 1.68 12.69 7.23
N LEU A 30 1.40 11.92 6.19
CA LEU A 30 2.16 11.94 4.93
C LEU A 30 1.96 13.24 4.16
N GLN A 31 0.74 13.79 4.17
CA GLN A 31 0.41 15.00 3.44
C GLN A 31 0.97 16.27 4.09
N PHE A 32 0.86 16.39 5.39
CA PHE A 32 1.16 17.63 6.11
C PHE A 32 2.44 17.55 6.94
N GLY A 33 2.88 16.36 7.34
CA GLY A 33 3.99 16.19 8.28
C GLY A 33 3.67 16.77 9.64
N THR A 34 4.72 17.21 10.36
CA THR A 34 4.60 17.91 11.66
C THR A 34 4.50 19.43 11.53
N GLY A 35 4.55 19.96 10.30
CA GLY A 35 4.56 21.41 10.06
C GLY A 35 3.16 21.98 9.90
N THR A 36 2.95 23.21 10.37
CA THR A 36 1.83 24.07 9.98
C THR A 36 1.82 24.22 8.45
N VAL A 37 0.66 24.04 7.86
CA VAL A 37 0.46 24.09 6.39
C VAL A 37 0.63 25.55 5.94
N THR A 38 1.85 25.94 5.66
CA THR A 38 2.13 27.19 4.96
C THR A 38 2.63 26.85 3.56
N GLY A 39 1.73 26.92 2.57
CA GLY A 39 2.04 26.67 1.17
C GLY A 39 1.77 25.23 0.70
N GLN A 40 1.72 25.05 -0.63
CA GLN A 40 1.52 23.73 -1.26
C GLN A 40 2.74 22.83 -1.03
N ASN A 41 2.63 21.91 -0.08
CA ASN A 41 3.66 20.89 0.16
C ASN A 41 3.59 19.80 -0.92
N ARG A 42 4.21 20.05 -2.07
CA ARG A 42 4.25 19.09 -3.21
C ARG A 42 4.75 17.70 -2.81
N ASN A 43 5.71 17.60 -1.89
CA ASN A 43 6.19 16.31 -1.40
C ASN A 43 5.15 15.60 -0.54
N GLY A 44 4.40 16.35 0.27
CA GLY A 44 3.31 15.82 1.07
C GLY A 44 2.16 15.32 0.19
N LEU A 45 1.73 16.10 -0.80
CA LEU A 45 0.72 15.68 -1.78
C LEU A 45 1.12 14.38 -2.48
N ARG A 46 2.36 14.33 -3.00
CA ARG A 46 2.91 13.13 -3.63
C ARG A 46 2.90 11.92 -2.69
N ASN A 47 3.39 12.09 -1.47
CA ASN A 47 3.51 10.98 -0.52
C ASN A 47 2.12 10.47 -0.08
N ALA A 48 1.16 11.37 0.13
CA ALA A 48 -0.22 11.00 0.40
C ALA A 48 -0.86 10.25 -0.78
N MET A 49 -0.58 10.70 -2.03
CA MET A 49 -1.12 10.02 -3.21
C MET A 49 -0.47 8.64 -3.43
N ILE A 50 0.84 8.47 -3.22
CA ILE A 50 1.50 7.14 -3.23
C ILE A 50 0.83 6.20 -2.22
N PHE A 51 0.52 6.71 -1.03
CA PHE A 51 -0.16 5.94 0.01
C PHE A 51 -1.56 5.53 -0.42
N VAL A 52 -2.39 6.46 -0.89
CA VAL A 52 -3.75 6.20 -1.40
C VAL A 52 -3.69 5.19 -2.54
N PHE A 53 -2.81 5.41 -3.50
CA PHE A 53 -2.62 4.52 -4.65
C PHE A 53 -2.28 3.10 -4.20
N GLY A 54 -1.34 2.96 -3.26
CA GLY A 54 -0.87 1.65 -2.79
C GLY A 54 -1.92 0.86 -2.00
N ILE A 55 -2.70 1.51 -1.13
CA ILE A 55 -3.76 0.84 -0.35
C ILE A 55 -5.02 0.52 -1.17
N ASN A 56 -5.17 1.07 -2.37
CA ASN A 56 -6.30 0.81 -3.26
C ASN A 56 -5.98 -0.13 -4.43
N THR A 57 -4.69 -0.34 -4.73
CA THR A 57 -4.27 -1.22 -5.85
C THR A 57 -3.54 -2.47 -5.40
N GLY A 58 -2.99 -2.46 -4.19
CA GLY A 58 -2.15 -3.54 -3.68
C GLY A 58 -0.86 -3.76 -4.47
N LEU A 59 -0.42 -2.81 -5.29
CA LEU A 59 0.81 -2.89 -6.06
C LEU A 59 2.06 -2.80 -5.17
N ARG A 60 3.20 -3.28 -5.66
CA ARG A 60 4.48 -3.09 -4.97
C ARG A 60 4.94 -1.65 -5.13
N ILE A 61 5.61 -1.12 -4.11
CA ILE A 61 6.15 0.26 -4.17
C ILE A 61 7.07 0.47 -5.39
N SER A 62 7.83 -0.55 -5.79
CA SER A 62 8.68 -0.49 -6.99
C SER A 62 7.91 -0.27 -8.29
N ASP A 63 6.66 -0.68 -8.32
CA ASP A 63 5.80 -0.59 -9.49
C ASP A 63 4.99 0.72 -9.45
N ILE A 64 4.60 1.16 -8.25
CA ILE A 64 3.90 2.43 -8.04
C ILE A 64 4.78 3.61 -8.40
N VAL A 65 6.01 3.68 -7.87
CA VAL A 65 6.87 4.88 -8.03
C VAL A 65 7.31 5.12 -9.47
N LYS A 66 7.22 4.11 -10.34
CA LYS A 66 7.59 4.18 -11.75
C LYS A 66 6.44 4.57 -12.68
N ALA A 67 5.27 4.84 -12.13
CA ALA A 67 4.12 5.26 -12.93
C ALA A 67 4.38 6.62 -13.58
N LYS A 68 3.98 6.73 -14.86
CA LYS A 68 3.83 7.99 -15.58
C LYS A 68 2.36 8.36 -15.66
N VAL A 69 2.07 9.63 -15.88
CA VAL A 69 0.68 10.06 -16.11
C VAL A 69 0.11 9.38 -17.36
N SER A 70 0.92 9.21 -18.41
CA SER A 70 0.51 8.51 -19.64
C SER A 70 0.22 7.02 -19.50
N ASP A 71 0.59 6.40 -18.38
CA ASP A 71 0.29 4.97 -18.14
C ASP A 71 -1.14 4.77 -17.60
N ILE A 72 -1.87 5.87 -17.39
CA ILE A 72 -3.26 5.87 -16.93
C ILE A 72 -4.18 5.93 -18.15
N GLU A 73 -5.02 4.93 -18.31
CA GLU A 73 -5.99 4.80 -19.39
C GLU A 73 -7.40 5.14 -18.87
N ASP A 74 -8.05 6.07 -19.52
CA ASP A 74 -9.43 6.51 -19.25
C ASP A 74 -9.70 6.93 -17.77
N GLY A 75 -8.65 7.27 -17.02
CA GLY A 75 -8.75 7.58 -15.59
C GLY A 75 -9.07 6.38 -14.68
N GLU A 76 -9.24 5.19 -15.25
CA GLU A 76 -9.69 3.99 -14.52
C GLU A 76 -8.64 2.89 -14.42
N TRP A 77 -7.70 2.83 -15.33
CA TRP A 77 -6.74 1.74 -15.40
C TRP A 77 -5.30 2.24 -15.42
N TYR A 78 -4.45 1.59 -14.64
CA TYR A 78 -3.01 1.79 -14.66
C TYR A 78 -2.34 0.61 -15.34
N ASN A 79 -1.72 0.87 -16.47
CA ASN A 79 -1.01 -0.11 -17.29
C ASN A 79 0.46 -0.15 -16.89
N LEU A 80 0.95 -1.32 -16.51
CA LEU A 80 2.34 -1.44 -16.04
C LEU A 80 2.97 -2.77 -16.44
N VAL A 81 4.31 -2.77 -16.46
CA VAL A 81 5.13 -3.99 -16.47
C VAL A 81 5.70 -4.17 -15.06
N GLU A 82 5.29 -5.24 -14.37
CA GLU A 82 5.78 -5.50 -13.00
C GLU A 82 7.31 -5.62 -12.96
N THR A 83 7.96 -4.86 -12.09
CA THR A 83 9.43 -4.83 -11.94
C THR A 83 10.02 -6.20 -11.56
N LYS A 84 9.28 -6.99 -10.76
CA LYS A 84 9.78 -8.28 -10.24
C LYS A 84 9.53 -9.45 -11.18
N THR A 85 8.42 -9.46 -11.90
CA THR A 85 7.95 -10.61 -12.70
C THR A 85 8.02 -10.38 -14.19
N HIS A 86 8.24 -9.11 -14.61
CA HIS A 86 8.25 -8.64 -16.00
C HIS A 86 6.96 -8.97 -16.77
N LYS A 87 5.83 -9.12 -16.06
CA LYS A 87 4.52 -9.37 -16.65
C LYS A 87 3.75 -8.07 -16.83
N ASN A 88 3.04 -7.96 -17.94
CA ASN A 88 2.06 -6.88 -18.13
C ASN A 88 0.92 -7.05 -17.13
N ARG A 89 0.48 -5.94 -16.57
CA ARG A 89 -0.62 -5.89 -15.62
C ARG A 89 -1.45 -4.64 -15.84
N HIS A 90 -2.76 -4.79 -15.68
CA HIS A 90 -3.72 -3.70 -15.60
C HIS A 90 -4.22 -3.64 -14.15
N ALA A 91 -4.04 -2.52 -13.49
CA ALA A 91 -4.54 -2.30 -12.14
C ALA A 91 -5.70 -1.31 -12.19
N TYR A 92 -6.85 -1.69 -11.63
CA TYR A 92 -8.00 -0.80 -11.55
C TYR A 92 -7.75 0.29 -10.51
N ILE A 93 -7.97 1.54 -10.92
CA ILE A 93 -7.78 2.76 -10.11
C ILE A 93 -9.00 3.68 -10.15
N GLY A 94 -10.09 3.28 -10.81
CA GLY A 94 -11.30 4.10 -10.94
C GLY A 94 -11.91 4.51 -9.59
N ASN A 95 -11.71 3.71 -8.53
CA ASN A 95 -12.12 4.03 -7.17
C ASN A 95 -11.36 5.21 -6.53
N ILE A 96 -10.26 5.64 -7.12
CA ILE A 96 -9.45 6.79 -6.70
C ILE A 96 -9.22 7.81 -7.83
N SER A 97 -9.96 7.72 -8.93
CA SER A 97 -9.80 8.58 -10.10
C SER A 97 -9.86 10.06 -9.75
N GLN A 98 -10.84 10.46 -8.95
CA GLN A 98 -11.01 11.86 -8.54
C GLN A 98 -9.83 12.36 -7.65
N ASP A 99 -9.36 11.53 -6.70
CA ASP A 99 -8.17 11.86 -5.89
C ASP A 99 -6.93 12.02 -6.78
N LEU A 100 -6.83 11.19 -7.81
CA LEU A 100 -5.71 11.17 -8.75
C LEU A 100 -5.73 12.38 -9.69
N GLU A 101 -6.88 12.72 -10.27
CA GLU A 101 -7.07 13.91 -11.09
C GLU A 101 -6.71 15.18 -10.31
N ASN A 102 -7.29 15.33 -9.11
CA ASN A 102 -6.98 16.46 -8.22
C ASN A 102 -5.48 16.55 -7.90
N TYR A 103 -4.83 15.40 -7.72
CA TYR A 103 -3.39 15.35 -7.48
C TYR A 103 -2.59 15.79 -8.71
N ILE A 104 -2.93 15.27 -9.90
CA ILE A 104 -2.27 15.62 -11.18
C ILE A 104 -2.37 17.12 -11.42
N ASP A 105 -3.56 17.71 -11.23
CA ASP A 105 -3.81 19.13 -11.41
C ASP A 105 -3.01 19.99 -10.41
N GLN A 106 -3.07 19.65 -9.11
CA GLN A 106 -2.33 20.39 -8.07
C GLN A 106 -0.82 20.31 -8.28
N MET A 107 -0.33 19.18 -8.76
CA MET A 107 1.07 18.97 -9.10
C MET A 107 1.45 19.56 -10.47
N ARG A 108 0.46 19.95 -11.28
CA ARG A 108 0.63 20.43 -12.66
C ARG A 108 1.45 19.47 -13.52
N LEU A 109 1.10 18.16 -13.44
CA LEU A 109 1.79 17.12 -14.17
C LEU A 109 1.29 17.05 -15.62
N LYS A 110 2.22 16.81 -16.54
CA LYS A 110 1.94 16.55 -17.96
C LYS A 110 1.89 15.03 -18.22
N PRO A 111 1.29 14.57 -19.32
CA PRO A 111 1.26 13.15 -19.67
C PRO A 111 2.62 12.46 -19.68
N SER A 112 3.68 13.17 -20.09
CA SER A 112 5.06 12.64 -20.12
C SER A 112 5.75 12.55 -18.76
N ASP A 113 5.20 13.20 -17.73
CA ASP A 113 5.83 13.31 -16.43
C ASP A 113 5.67 12.02 -15.62
N TRP A 114 6.60 11.80 -14.70
CA TRP A 114 6.43 10.80 -13.66
C TRP A 114 5.25 11.18 -12.77
N LEU A 115 4.35 10.24 -12.52
CA LEU A 115 3.21 10.46 -11.63
C LEU A 115 3.69 10.83 -10.21
N PHE A 116 4.81 10.26 -9.78
CA PHE A 116 5.42 10.51 -8.48
C PHE A 116 6.85 11.06 -8.63
N PRO A 117 7.00 12.33 -9.03
CA PRO A 117 8.30 12.90 -9.34
C PRO A 117 9.21 13.00 -8.13
N SER A 118 10.52 12.85 -8.35
CA SER A 118 11.53 13.10 -7.33
C SER A 118 11.61 14.60 -7.00
N ARG A 119 12.01 14.93 -5.78
CA ARG A 119 12.40 16.30 -5.42
C ARG A 119 13.75 16.69 -6.05
N LYS A 120 14.60 15.71 -6.32
CA LYS A 120 15.94 15.89 -6.85
C LYS A 120 16.01 15.28 -8.25
N GLY A 121 16.27 16.12 -9.27
CA GLY A 121 16.43 15.68 -10.65
C GLY A 121 15.12 15.32 -11.36
N GLU A 122 15.23 14.77 -12.56
CA GLU A 122 14.13 14.51 -13.50
C GLU A 122 13.48 13.13 -13.34
N GLY A 123 13.88 12.35 -12.33
CA GLY A 123 13.39 10.99 -12.09
C GLY A 123 12.17 10.94 -11.18
N HIS A 124 11.68 9.73 -10.96
CA HIS A 124 10.65 9.44 -9.96
C HIS A 124 11.24 9.32 -8.55
N ILE A 125 10.39 9.37 -7.51
CA ILE A 125 10.81 9.11 -6.12
C ILE A 125 11.30 7.66 -5.98
N GLU A 126 12.34 7.46 -5.19
CA GLU A 126 12.78 6.11 -4.83
C GLU A 126 11.90 5.52 -3.70
N GLY A 127 11.65 4.22 -3.78
CA GLY A 127 10.93 3.49 -2.73
C GLY A 127 11.57 3.62 -1.34
N LYS A 128 12.91 3.74 -1.26
CA LYS A 128 13.63 4.00 0.00
C LYS A 128 13.30 5.36 0.62
N SER A 129 13.11 6.38 -0.22
CA SER A 129 12.74 7.72 0.24
C SER A 129 11.32 7.71 0.80
N PHE A 130 10.38 7.12 0.06
CA PHE A 130 9.01 6.94 0.55
C PHE A 130 8.95 6.11 1.84
N TYR A 131 9.75 5.04 1.95
CA TYR A 131 9.85 4.24 3.19
C TYR A 131 10.23 5.08 4.41
N LYS A 132 11.18 6.02 4.26
CA LYS A 132 11.57 6.93 5.35
C LYS A 132 10.41 7.85 5.75
N ASP A 133 9.69 8.38 4.76
CA ASP A 133 8.53 9.24 5.01
C ASP A 133 7.40 8.47 5.68
N LEU A 134 7.14 7.22 5.26
CA LEU A 134 6.16 6.33 5.86
C LEU A 134 6.46 6.03 7.35
N LYS A 135 7.74 5.75 7.66
CA LYS A 135 8.20 5.55 9.05
C LYS A 135 8.03 6.80 9.91
N ARG A 136 8.27 7.97 9.34
CA ARG A 136 8.07 9.25 10.03
C ARG A 136 6.60 9.48 10.32
N ALA A 137 5.74 9.28 9.33
CA ALA A 137 4.29 9.38 9.49
C ALA A 137 3.76 8.44 10.59
N ALA A 138 4.24 7.18 10.63
CA ALA A 138 3.85 6.22 11.65
C ALA A 138 4.14 6.73 13.08
N ARG A 139 5.35 7.32 13.31
CA ARG A 139 5.68 7.91 14.61
C ARG A 139 4.73 9.05 15.00
N GLN A 140 4.31 9.87 14.03
CA GLN A 140 3.38 10.99 14.27
C GLN A 140 1.96 10.51 14.61
N CYS A 141 1.60 9.31 14.15
CA CYS A 141 0.30 8.69 14.39
C CYS A 141 0.30 7.75 15.59
N GLU A 142 1.38 7.72 16.38
CA GLU A 142 1.56 6.78 17.50
C GLU A 142 1.44 5.31 17.09
N ILE A 143 1.73 5.01 15.82
CA ILE A 143 1.82 3.66 15.28
C ILE A 143 3.28 3.21 15.38
N ASP A 144 3.53 2.02 15.96
CA ASP A 144 4.90 1.50 16.05
C ASP A 144 5.57 1.46 14.67
N PRO A 145 6.63 2.28 14.45
CA PRO A 145 7.27 2.33 13.16
C PRO A 145 7.92 0.99 12.76
N SER A 146 8.23 0.09 13.70
CA SER A 146 8.78 -1.23 13.38
C SER A 146 7.79 -2.08 12.57
N THR A 147 6.49 -1.89 12.80
CA THR A 147 5.39 -2.62 12.16
C THR A 147 4.93 -2.04 10.82
N VAL A 148 5.47 -0.87 10.41
CA VAL A 148 5.08 -0.18 9.18
C VAL A 148 6.22 -0.19 8.16
N GLY A 149 5.89 -0.45 6.90
CA GLY A 149 6.84 -0.43 5.78
C GLY A 149 6.10 -0.34 4.45
N THR A 150 6.83 -0.40 3.33
CA THR A 150 6.19 -0.34 2.00
C THR A 150 5.21 -1.48 1.74
N HIS A 151 5.40 -2.63 2.39
CA HIS A 151 4.46 -3.74 2.36
C HIS A 151 3.16 -3.47 3.13
N THR A 152 3.13 -2.51 4.07
CA THR A 152 1.91 -2.11 4.77
C THR A 152 0.81 -1.72 3.79
N LEU A 153 1.13 -0.99 2.73
CA LEU A 153 0.13 -0.55 1.74
C LEU A 153 -0.58 -1.77 1.12
N ARG A 154 0.23 -2.70 0.64
CA ARG A 154 -0.26 -3.90 -0.03
C ARG A 154 -0.98 -4.86 0.94
N LYS A 155 -0.51 -4.96 2.19
CA LYS A 155 -1.19 -5.71 3.24
C LYS A 155 -2.53 -5.06 3.61
N THR A 156 -2.58 -3.73 3.71
CA THR A 156 -3.81 -2.98 3.96
C THR A 156 -4.84 -3.21 2.86
N PHE A 157 -4.45 -3.12 1.59
CA PHE A 157 -5.32 -3.47 0.48
C PHE A 157 -5.91 -4.87 0.65
N GLY A 158 -5.07 -5.88 0.82
CA GLY A 158 -5.52 -7.27 0.91
C GLY A 158 -6.40 -7.54 2.13
N TYR A 159 -6.06 -6.97 3.28
CA TYR A 159 -6.85 -7.08 4.50
C TYR A 159 -8.29 -6.55 4.31
N HIS A 160 -8.42 -5.31 3.83
CA HIS A 160 -9.73 -4.69 3.62
C HIS A 160 -10.52 -5.34 2.48
N TYR A 161 -9.83 -5.78 1.42
CA TYR A 161 -10.47 -6.50 0.33
C TYR A 161 -11.15 -7.80 0.82
N ILE A 162 -10.49 -8.58 1.67
CA ILE A 162 -11.08 -9.80 2.24
C ILE A 162 -12.17 -9.47 3.27
N LYS A 163 -11.94 -8.50 4.16
CA LYS A 163 -12.96 -8.09 5.15
C LYS A 163 -14.23 -7.55 4.49
N SER A 164 -14.15 -6.92 3.32
CA SER A 164 -15.33 -6.46 2.55
C SER A 164 -16.07 -7.59 1.83
N ALA A 165 -15.45 -8.76 1.68
CA ALA A 165 -16.00 -9.95 1.02
C ALA A 165 -16.09 -11.15 1.98
N THR A 166 -16.42 -10.88 3.23
CA THR A 166 -16.61 -11.89 4.27
C THR A 166 -18.04 -12.45 4.18
N THR A 167 -18.20 -13.75 4.40
CA THR A 167 -19.52 -14.42 4.44
C THR A 167 -20.30 -13.98 5.68
N SER A 168 -21.61 -14.31 5.72
CA SER A 168 -22.46 -14.04 6.88
C SER A 168 -22.00 -14.79 8.16
N ALA A 169 -21.22 -15.84 8.01
CA ALA A 169 -20.60 -16.58 9.13
C ALA A 169 -19.28 -15.94 9.63
N GLY A 170 -18.81 -14.88 8.99
CA GLY A 170 -17.56 -14.21 9.36
C GLY A 170 -16.32 -14.75 8.64
N ASP A 171 -16.44 -15.82 7.83
CA ASP A 171 -15.34 -16.41 7.11
C ASP A 171 -15.02 -15.65 5.81
N PRO A 172 -13.76 -15.60 5.37
CA PRO A 172 -13.40 -15.05 4.07
C PRO A 172 -14.11 -15.80 2.92
N ASP A 173 -14.76 -15.05 2.01
CA ASP A 173 -15.32 -15.66 0.80
C ASP A 173 -14.17 -16.34 0.00
N PRO A 174 -14.26 -17.66 -0.27
CA PRO A 174 -13.22 -18.38 -1.03
C PRO A 174 -12.95 -17.80 -2.41
N ARG A 175 -13.98 -17.22 -3.06
CA ARG A 175 -13.85 -16.58 -4.38
C ARG A 175 -13.03 -15.29 -4.28
N ALA A 176 -13.29 -14.46 -3.24
CA ALA A 176 -12.52 -13.26 -2.99
C ALA A 176 -11.07 -13.59 -2.62
N LEU A 177 -10.87 -14.61 -1.80
CA LEU A 177 -9.53 -15.08 -1.44
C LEU A 177 -8.74 -15.57 -2.68
N TYR A 178 -9.37 -16.33 -3.57
CA TYR A 178 -8.75 -16.74 -4.82
C TYR A 178 -8.38 -15.53 -5.71
N LYS A 179 -9.29 -14.56 -5.86
CA LYS A 179 -9.01 -13.33 -6.62
C LYS A 179 -7.85 -12.55 -6.02
N LEU A 180 -7.85 -12.37 -4.69
CA LEU A 180 -6.76 -11.67 -3.99
C LEU A 180 -5.42 -12.41 -4.16
N GLN A 181 -5.42 -13.75 -4.05
CA GLN A 181 -4.22 -14.56 -4.31
C GLN A 181 -3.63 -14.26 -5.69
N LYS A 182 -4.48 -14.18 -6.73
CA LYS A 182 -4.06 -13.84 -8.09
C LYS A 182 -3.56 -12.40 -8.18
N MET A 183 -4.28 -11.42 -7.59
CA MET A 183 -3.87 -10.02 -7.56
C MET A 183 -2.53 -9.83 -6.86
N LEU A 184 -2.28 -10.59 -5.81
CA LEU A 184 -1.02 -10.53 -5.08
C LEU A 184 0.06 -11.46 -5.66
N ASN A 185 -0.24 -12.26 -6.69
CA ASN A 185 0.67 -13.24 -7.28
C ASN A 185 1.31 -14.15 -6.21
N HIS A 186 0.48 -14.68 -5.31
CA HIS A 186 0.87 -15.62 -4.26
C HIS A 186 0.67 -17.07 -4.72
N SER A 187 1.50 -17.98 -4.20
CA SER A 187 1.48 -19.40 -4.56
C SER A 187 0.28 -20.17 -3.99
N SER A 188 -0.28 -19.71 -2.87
CA SER A 188 -1.42 -20.39 -2.20
C SER A 188 -2.34 -19.42 -1.46
N PRO A 189 -3.60 -19.80 -1.19
CA PRO A 189 -4.51 -19.06 -0.33
C PRO A 189 -3.96 -18.86 1.08
N THR A 190 -3.38 -19.88 1.69
CA THR A 190 -2.76 -19.82 3.01
C THR A 190 -1.64 -18.78 3.06
N THR A 191 -0.80 -18.71 2.01
CA THR A 191 0.22 -17.65 1.89
C THR A 191 -0.43 -16.27 1.88
N THR A 192 -1.60 -16.13 1.24
CA THR A 192 -2.33 -14.86 1.18
C THR A 192 -2.87 -14.47 2.54
N LEU A 193 -3.55 -15.38 3.26
CA LEU A 193 -4.10 -15.13 4.61
C LEU A 193 -3.01 -14.75 5.60
N ARG A 194 -1.91 -15.51 5.64
CA ARG A 194 -0.74 -15.18 6.47
C ARG A 194 -0.13 -13.83 6.11
N TYR A 195 -0.01 -13.54 4.81
CA TYR A 195 0.55 -12.28 4.35
C TYR A 195 -0.24 -11.06 4.82
N ILE A 196 -1.57 -11.12 4.80
CA ILE A 196 -2.44 -10.01 5.22
C ILE A 196 -2.73 -10.00 6.73
N GLY A 197 -2.28 -11.03 7.48
CA GLY A 197 -2.40 -11.12 8.94
C GLY A 197 -3.75 -11.62 9.44
N LEU A 198 -4.57 -12.23 8.60
CA LEU A 198 -5.85 -12.82 9.00
C LEU A 198 -5.70 -14.22 9.63
N GLU A 199 -4.66 -14.96 9.28
CA GLU A 199 -4.36 -16.25 9.92
C GLU A 199 -4.05 -16.06 11.41
N ASP A 200 -3.24 -15.05 11.75
CA ASP A 200 -2.88 -14.74 13.13
C ASP A 200 -4.10 -14.24 13.93
N GLU A 201 -4.97 -13.42 13.33
CA GLU A 201 -6.22 -12.94 13.97
C GLU A 201 -7.16 -14.10 14.33
N SER A 202 -7.41 -15.01 13.40
CA SER A 202 -8.27 -16.18 13.63
C SER A 202 -7.75 -17.05 14.77
N MET A 203 -6.43 -17.31 14.78
CA MET A 203 -5.81 -18.08 15.88
C MET A 203 -5.93 -17.36 17.24
N GLU A 204 -5.78 -16.04 17.29
CA GLU A 204 -5.97 -15.28 18.53
C GLU A 204 -7.43 -15.32 19.01
N GLU A 205 -8.40 -15.21 18.10
CA GLU A 205 -9.83 -15.32 18.42
C GLU A 205 -10.18 -16.70 18.97
N ASP A 206 -9.68 -17.77 18.34
CA ASP A 206 -9.86 -19.15 18.79
C ASP A 206 -9.29 -19.35 20.20
N LEU A 207 -8.07 -18.86 20.43
CA LEU A 207 -7.42 -18.97 21.75
C LEU A 207 -8.16 -18.19 22.85
N ARG A 208 -8.73 -17.03 22.52
CA ARG A 208 -9.52 -16.23 23.49
C ARG A 208 -10.85 -16.91 23.87
N SER A 209 -11.45 -17.63 22.91
CA SER A 209 -12.69 -18.38 23.12
C SER A 209 -12.47 -19.74 23.79
N PHE A 210 -11.24 -20.26 23.70
CA PHE A 210 -10.89 -21.58 24.26
C PHE A 210 -10.75 -21.53 25.78
N ARG A 211 -11.57 -22.35 26.47
CA ARG A 211 -11.53 -22.51 27.92
C ARG A 211 -11.67 -23.98 28.29
N LEU A 212 -10.75 -24.44 29.10
CA LEU A 212 -10.83 -25.77 29.74
C LEU A 212 -11.42 -25.61 31.14
N GLY A 213 -12.62 -26.17 31.37
CA GLY A 213 -13.26 -26.32 32.68
C GLY A 213 -13.82 -25.04 33.28
#